data_6dfe00619c6ff9e7a09cf8d408ee95de
#
_entry.id   6dfe00619c6ff9e7a09cf8d408ee95de
#
_cell.length_a   1.000
_cell.length_b   1.000
_cell.length_c   1.000
_cell.angle_alpha   90.00
_cell.angle_beta   90.00
_cell.angle_gamma   90.00
#
_symmetry.space_group_name_H-M   'P 1'
#
loop_
_entity.id
_entity.type
_entity.pdbx_description
1 polymer ?
#
loop_
_entity_poly.entity_id
_entity_poly.type
_entity_poly.pdbx_seq_one_letter_code
_entity_poly.pdbx_strand_id
1 'polypeptide(L)'
;MKKKIPILALAAIAAPALFAIQGTVSTEAETFAGDVKWHARDKKYVVEKGKITKEFKLADVTAVEVAKPAGFDKAVQQVQDGQGAAAIAVLSKIVADYRMLKWDRPAGRYLALAYLATGNAQKAYDACQPIVAEDKAAAYTGDLAPAYWQAMLKLGKGEQLEGLLKKAAASGDRPSSAAALVMRGDIIVAASNDRPDELRRALYDGYLRVVLMYQDAPCARERSEACLKAAQCFDKLGQSGRAEQLRAQAKGA
;
A
#
# COMPACT_ATOMS: atom_id res chain seq x y z
N MET A 1 -55.71 12.54 41.28
CA MET A 1 -54.86 11.70 40.43
C MET A 1 -53.91 12.62 39.65
N LYS A 2 -52.63 12.70 40.03
CA LYS A 2 -51.62 13.53 39.36
C LYS A 2 -50.87 12.65 38.32
N LYS A 3 -51.04 12.92 37.01
CA LYS A 3 -50.33 12.27 35.92
C LYS A 3 -48.87 12.74 35.91
N LYS A 4 -47.96 11.84 36.16
CA LYS A 4 -46.49 12.05 35.95
C LYS A 4 -46.18 11.91 34.45
N ILE A 5 -45.65 12.97 33.87
CA ILE A 5 -45.13 12.97 32.47
C ILE A 5 -43.67 12.46 32.57
N PRO A 6 -43.25 11.42 31.83
CA PRO A 6 -41.85 11.00 31.81
C PRO A 6 -41.03 12.02 30.98
N ILE A 7 -40.00 12.58 31.60
CA ILE A 7 -38.97 13.39 30.91
C ILE A 7 -38.11 12.39 30.09
N LEU A 8 -38.26 12.42 28.79
CA LEU A 8 -37.39 11.71 27.86
C LEU A 8 -36.02 12.42 27.85
N ALA A 9 -35.03 11.82 28.48
CA ALA A 9 -33.66 12.28 28.39
C ALA A 9 -33.13 12.05 26.97
N LEU A 10 -32.99 13.14 26.21
CA LEU A 10 -32.36 13.13 24.88
C LEU A 10 -30.86 12.92 25.10
N ALA A 11 -30.37 11.70 24.94
CA ALA A 11 -28.94 11.42 24.93
C ALA A 11 -28.35 12.10 23.69
N ALA A 12 -27.64 13.19 23.88
CA ALA A 12 -26.82 13.80 22.84
C ALA A 12 -25.71 12.80 22.49
N ILE A 13 -25.85 12.15 21.36
CA ILE A 13 -24.76 11.38 20.75
C ILE A 13 -23.71 12.40 20.34
N ALA A 14 -22.65 12.54 21.15
CA ALA A 14 -21.47 13.31 20.78
C ALA A 14 -20.89 12.66 19.52
N ALA A 15 -21.05 13.29 18.38
CA ALA A 15 -20.35 12.91 17.16
C ALA A 15 -18.85 12.96 17.48
N PRO A 16 -18.06 11.93 17.10
CA PRO A 16 -16.62 11.97 17.29
C PRO A 16 -16.09 13.24 16.62
N ALA A 17 -15.31 14.02 17.35
CA ALA A 17 -14.62 15.18 16.79
C ALA A 17 -13.74 14.65 15.64
N LEU A 18 -14.18 14.86 14.40
CA LEU A 18 -13.35 14.62 13.24
C LEU A 18 -12.16 15.58 13.37
N PHE A 19 -10.98 15.03 13.61
CA PHE A 19 -9.75 15.81 13.61
C PHE A 19 -9.63 16.49 12.24
N ALA A 20 -9.60 17.83 12.28
CA ALA A 20 -9.39 18.64 11.10
C ALA A 20 -7.97 18.38 10.56
N ILE A 21 -7.87 17.92 9.32
CA ILE A 21 -6.59 17.68 8.67
C ILE A 21 -6.25 18.92 7.85
N GLN A 22 -5.30 19.70 8.35
CA GLN A 22 -4.82 20.91 7.67
C GLN A 22 -4.08 20.51 6.39
N GLY A 23 -4.43 21.16 5.28
CA GLY A 23 -3.83 20.88 4.00
C GLY A 23 -4.25 21.83 2.90
N THR A 24 -3.86 21.49 1.67
CA THR A 24 -4.23 22.22 0.47
C THR A 24 -4.80 21.26 -0.58
N VAL A 25 -5.80 21.75 -1.32
CA VAL A 25 -6.31 21.12 -2.53
C VAL A 25 -6.05 22.06 -3.69
N SER A 26 -5.39 21.56 -4.74
CA SER A 26 -5.04 22.29 -5.94
C SER A 26 -5.79 21.76 -7.15
N THR A 27 -6.21 22.65 -8.01
CA THR A 27 -6.75 22.42 -9.35
C THR A 27 -5.90 23.18 -10.35
N GLU A 28 -6.17 23.10 -11.65
CA GLU A 28 -5.53 23.95 -12.65
C GLU A 28 -5.82 25.44 -12.43
N ALA A 29 -6.98 25.78 -11.85
CA ALA A 29 -7.44 27.15 -11.69
C ALA A 29 -7.02 27.79 -10.36
N GLU A 30 -6.96 27.04 -9.27
CA GLU A 30 -6.69 27.57 -7.94
C GLU A 30 -6.11 26.53 -6.97
N THR A 31 -5.48 27.05 -5.89
CA THR A 31 -5.11 26.29 -4.71
C THR A 31 -5.81 26.86 -3.49
N PHE A 32 -6.46 26.01 -2.70
CA PHE A 32 -7.17 26.44 -1.49
C PHE A 32 -6.71 25.65 -0.26
N ALA A 33 -6.36 26.38 0.79
CA ALA A 33 -5.84 25.80 2.05
C ALA A 33 -6.88 25.88 3.17
N GLY A 34 -6.96 24.83 3.98
CA GLY A 34 -7.88 24.74 5.12
C GLY A 34 -7.96 23.32 5.68
N ASP A 35 -9.04 23.02 6.38
CA ASP A 35 -9.36 21.67 6.84
C ASP A 35 -9.88 20.82 5.70
N VAL A 36 -9.09 19.86 5.26
CA VAL A 36 -9.39 19.01 4.09
C VAL A 36 -10.12 17.74 4.54
N LYS A 37 -11.22 17.43 3.88
CA LYS A 37 -12.02 16.21 4.09
C LYS A 37 -12.34 15.56 2.74
N TRP A 38 -12.27 14.22 2.67
CA TRP A 38 -12.74 13.45 1.53
C TRP A 38 -14.19 13.00 1.74
N HIS A 39 -15.05 13.26 0.76
CA HIS A 39 -16.43 12.80 0.72
C HIS A 39 -16.58 11.70 -0.35
N ALA A 40 -16.50 10.44 0.11
CA ALA A 40 -16.49 9.26 -0.75
C ALA A 40 -17.75 9.12 -1.61
N ARG A 41 -18.94 9.45 -1.06
CA ARG A 41 -20.21 9.34 -1.76
C ARG A 41 -20.27 10.25 -3.00
N ASP A 42 -19.78 11.48 -2.84
CA ASP A 42 -19.86 12.52 -3.88
C ASP A 42 -18.57 12.64 -4.68
N LYS A 43 -17.55 11.84 -4.32
CA LYS A 43 -16.18 11.85 -4.91
C LYS A 43 -15.62 13.26 -5.01
N LYS A 44 -15.64 13.98 -3.90
CA LYS A 44 -15.16 15.37 -3.80
C LYS A 44 -14.35 15.59 -2.53
N TYR A 45 -13.44 16.55 -2.60
CA TYR A 45 -12.80 17.14 -1.42
C TYR A 45 -13.61 18.32 -0.96
N VAL A 46 -13.76 18.48 0.36
CA VAL A 46 -14.35 19.66 0.99
C VAL A 46 -13.24 20.30 1.82
N VAL A 47 -12.99 21.59 1.60
CA VAL A 47 -11.95 22.35 2.31
C VAL A 47 -12.62 23.51 3.04
N GLU A 48 -12.46 23.52 4.35
CA GLU A 48 -13.04 24.51 5.25
C GLU A 48 -11.95 25.46 5.79
N LYS A 49 -12.16 26.77 5.64
CA LYS A 49 -11.29 27.82 6.19
C LYS A 49 -12.11 28.90 6.88
N GLY A 50 -12.25 28.82 8.20
CA GLY A 50 -13.13 29.69 8.96
C GLY A 50 -14.60 29.51 8.54
N LYS A 51 -15.20 30.53 7.94
CA LYS A 51 -16.60 30.47 7.43
C LYS A 51 -16.70 30.12 5.94
N ILE A 52 -15.58 29.90 5.28
CA ILE A 52 -15.55 29.62 3.83
C ILE A 52 -15.41 28.12 3.66
N THR A 53 -16.30 27.53 2.87
CA THR A 53 -16.23 26.13 2.45
C THR A 53 -16.14 26.09 0.95
N LYS A 54 -15.16 25.35 0.42
CA LYS A 54 -15.03 25.05 -1.00
C LYS A 54 -15.08 23.55 -1.25
N GLU A 55 -15.65 23.17 -2.39
CA GLU A 55 -15.78 21.80 -2.84
C GLU A 55 -15.03 21.61 -4.15
N PHE A 56 -14.24 20.53 -4.23
CA PHE A 56 -13.43 20.19 -5.40
C PHE A 56 -13.78 18.76 -5.85
N LYS A 57 -14.25 18.57 -7.06
CA LYS A 57 -14.49 17.24 -7.60
C LYS A 57 -13.16 16.54 -7.84
N LEU A 58 -13.10 15.24 -7.58
CA LEU A 58 -11.87 14.45 -7.76
C LEU A 58 -11.25 14.63 -9.17
N ALA A 59 -12.08 14.72 -10.20
CA ALA A 59 -11.64 14.88 -11.59
C ALA A 59 -10.90 16.20 -11.86
N ASP A 60 -11.17 17.25 -11.08
CA ASP A 60 -10.61 18.58 -11.26
C ASP A 60 -9.35 18.81 -10.39
N VAL A 61 -9.08 17.88 -9.44
CA VAL A 61 -7.97 18.01 -8.48
C VAL A 61 -6.67 17.51 -9.08
N THR A 62 -5.67 18.37 -9.10
CA THR A 62 -4.31 18.06 -9.56
C THR A 62 -3.38 17.63 -8.42
N ALA A 63 -3.59 18.17 -7.21
CA ALA A 63 -2.80 17.79 -6.03
C ALA A 63 -3.59 17.96 -4.72
N VAL A 64 -3.29 17.09 -3.76
CA VAL A 64 -3.71 17.21 -2.37
C VAL A 64 -2.48 17.10 -1.50
N GLU A 65 -2.20 18.15 -0.71
CA GLU A 65 -1.07 18.19 0.20
C GLU A 65 -1.55 18.36 1.63
N VAL A 66 -1.21 17.41 2.49
CA VAL A 66 -1.51 17.43 3.92
C VAL A 66 -0.26 17.06 4.71
N ALA A 67 -0.19 17.53 5.95
CA ALA A 67 0.93 17.20 6.82
C ALA A 67 1.02 15.68 7.05
N LYS A 68 2.25 15.22 7.25
CA LYS A 68 2.51 13.82 7.60
C LYS A 68 1.82 13.48 8.92
N PRO A 69 1.08 12.35 8.99
CA PRO A 69 0.42 11.94 10.22
C PRO A 69 1.40 11.71 11.36
N ALA A 70 1.04 12.17 12.56
CA ALA A 70 1.83 11.89 13.76
C ALA A 70 1.96 10.37 13.98
N GLY A 71 3.18 9.93 14.32
CA GLY A 71 3.46 8.51 14.57
C GLY A 71 3.66 7.64 13.33
N PHE A 72 3.46 8.18 12.11
CA PHE A 72 3.63 7.40 10.88
C PHE A 72 5.05 6.81 10.76
N ASP A 73 6.10 7.64 10.88
CA ASP A 73 7.48 7.18 10.74
C ASP A 73 7.85 6.14 11.80
N LYS A 74 7.40 6.32 13.04
CA LYS A 74 7.59 5.34 14.12
C LYS A 74 6.91 4.00 13.78
N ALA A 75 5.68 4.05 13.27
CA ALA A 75 4.95 2.84 12.88
C ALA A 75 5.62 2.14 11.70
N VAL A 76 6.13 2.89 10.72
CA VAL A 76 6.92 2.33 9.60
C VAL A 76 8.16 1.63 10.11
N GLN A 77 8.93 2.27 11.01
CA GLN A 77 10.12 1.67 11.60
C GLN A 77 9.79 0.39 12.37
N GLN A 78 8.71 0.38 13.17
CA GLN A 78 8.26 -0.83 13.86
C GLN A 78 7.97 -1.99 12.91
N VAL A 79 7.34 -1.73 11.75
CA VAL A 79 7.10 -2.77 10.74
C VAL A 79 8.42 -3.28 10.17
N GLN A 80 9.36 -2.40 9.85
CA GLN A 80 10.68 -2.75 9.30
C GLN A 80 11.52 -3.56 10.29
N ASP A 81 11.40 -3.28 11.59
CA ASP A 81 12.08 -3.98 12.67
C ASP A 81 11.39 -5.31 13.07
N GLY A 82 10.36 -5.74 12.32
CA GLY A 82 9.62 -6.97 12.62
C GLY A 82 8.61 -6.85 13.76
N GLN A 83 8.39 -5.65 14.30
CA GLN A 83 7.44 -5.35 15.37
C GLN A 83 6.07 -4.92 14.83
N GLY A 84 5.62 -5.52 13.73
CA GLY A 84 4.42 -5.11 13.00
C GLY A 84 3.15 -5.03 13.87
N ALA A 85 2.99 -5.92 14.86
CA ALA A 85 1.84 -5.90 15.76
C ALA A 85 1.68 -4.56 16.50
N ALA A 86 2.78 -3.91 16.91
CA ALA A 86 2.76 -2.62 17.60
C ALA A 86 2.33 -1.45 16.70
N ALA A 87 2.53 -1.57 15.39
CA ALA A 87 2.21 -0.54 14.41
C ALA A 87 0.75 -0.55 13.95
N ILE A 88 0.04 -1.68 14.09
CA ILE A 88 -1.29 -1.91 13.49
C ILE A 88 -2.30 -0.81 13.90
N ALA A 89 -2.39 -0.49 15.18
CA ALA A 89 -3.38 0.48 15.65
C ALA A 89 -3.16 1.89 15.06
N VAL A 90 -1.92 2.34 15.01
CA VAL A 90 -1.55 3.66 14.45
C VAL A 90 -1.80 3.68 12.94
N LEU A 91 -1.33 2.67 12.21
CA LEU A 91 -1.50 2.59 10.76
C LEU A 91 -2.98 2.46 10.36
N SER A 92 -3.78 1.68 11.08
CA SER A 92 -5.23 1.56 10.84
C SER A 92 -5.93 2.91 11.00
N LYS A 93 -5.57 3.68 12.03
CA LYS A 93 -6.11 5.02 12.24
C LYS A 93 -5.73 5.96 11.10
N ILE A 94 -4.47 5.93 10.66
CA ILE A 94 -4.01 6.77 9.53
C ILE A 94 -4.76 6.41 8.24
N VAL A 95 -4.93 5.13 7.92
CA VAL A 95 -5.69 4.70 6.73
C VAL A 95 -7.13 5.23 6.76
N ALA A 96 -7.76 5.23 7.93
CA ALA A 96 -9.13 5.71 8.07
C ALA A 96 -9.23 7.24 7.99
N ASP A 97 -8.41 7.95 8.76
CA ASP A 97 -8.47 9.42 8.89
C ASP A 97 -7.97 10.12 7.62
N TYR A 98 -6.95 9.59 6.94
CA TYR A 98 -6.31 10.19 5.78
C TYR A 98 -6.78 9.60 4.45
N ARG A 99 -7.99 9.04 4.41
CA ARG A 99 -8.57 8.46 3.20
C ARG A 99 -8.58 9.47 2.04
N MET A 100 -7.95 9.11 0.92
CA MET A 100 -7.75 9.97 -0.26
C MET A 100 -6.95 11.26 0.01
N LEU A 101 -6.26 11.34 1.16
CA LEU A 101 -5.44 12.49 1.57
C LEU A 101 -3.94 12.16 1.51
N LYS A 102 -3.48 11.42 0.49
CA LYS A 102 -2.06 11.11 0.23
C LYS A 102 -1.46 10.03 1.17
N TRP A 103 -1.81 10.01 2.48
CA TRP A 103 -1.16 9.14 3.46
C TRP A 103 -1.85 7.79 3.67
N ASP A 104 -3.06 7.61 3.17
CA ASP A 104 -3.80 6.34 3.25
C ASP A 104 -3.08 5.19 2.52
N ARG A 105 -2.49 5.44 1.34
CA ARG A 105 -1.78 4.42 0.57
C ARG A 105 -0.49 3.96 1.24
N PRO A 106 0.45 4.86 1.62
CA PRO A 106 1.63 4.46 2.37
C PRO A 106 1.28 3.74 3.69
N ALA A 107 0.29 4.26 4.43
CA ALA A 107 -0.16 3.62 5.67
C ALA A 107 -0.79 2.25 5.41
N GLY A 108 -1.62 2.12 4.38
CA GLY A 108 -2.24 0.86 3.95
C GLY A 108 -1.21 -0.20 3.57
N ARG A 109 -0.15 0.20 2.84
CA ARG A 109 0.98 -0.68 2.54
C ARG A 109 1.60 -1.26 3.81
N TYR A 110 2.02 -0.40 4.75
CA TYR A 110 2.68 -0.86 5.97
C TYR A 110 1.73 -1.61 6.90
N LEU A 111 0.44 -1.26 6.92
CA LEU A 111 -0.59 -2.00 7.63
C LEU A 111 -0.74 -3.42 7.08
N ALA A 112 -0.78 -3.56 5.75
CA ALA A 112 -0.83 -4.87 5.11
C ALA A 112 0.42 -5.69 5.41
N LEU A 113 1.62 -5.08 5.34
CA LEU A 113 2.88 -5.75 5.70
C LEU A 113 2.89 -6.18 7.17
N ALA A 114 2.40 -5.36 8.10
CA ALA A 114 2.28 -5.71 9.52
C ALA A 114 1.36 -6.93 9.73
N TYR A 115 0.22 -6.97 9.04
CA TYR A 115 -0.66 -8.14 9.10
C TYR A 115 -0.05 -9.38 8.45
N LEU A 116 0.67 -9.24 7.34
CA LEU A 116 1.39 -10.36 6.71
C LEU A 116 2.47 -10.93 7.61
N ALA A 117 3.23 -10.07 8.30
CA ALA A 117 4.27 -10.48 9.26
C ALA A 117 3.68 -11.24 10.46
N THR A 118 2.44 -10.93 10.87
CA THR A 118 1.71 -11.65 11.93
C THR A 118 0.89 -12.84 11.42
N GLY A 119 1.06 -13.25 10.16
CA GLY A 119 0.39 -14.40 9.56
C GLY A 119 -1.07 -14.16 9.16
N ASN A 120 -1.57 -12.92 9.22
CA ASN A 120 -2.98 -12.61 8.97
C ASN A 120 -3.20 -12.04 7.55
N ALA A 121 -3.11 -12.92 6.54
CA ALA A 121 -3.26 -12.53 5.14
C ALA A 121 -4.64 -11.94 4.82
N GLN A 122 -5.72 -12.41 5.49
CA GLN A 122 -7.06 -11.85 5.27
C GLN A 122 -7.12 -10.40 5.71
N LYS A 123 -6.65 -10.06 6.92
CA LYS A 123 -6.62 -8.67 7.38
C LYS A 123 -5.71 -7.79 6.53
N ALA A 124 -4.60 -8.32 6.01
CA ALA A 124 -3.75 -7.59 5.08
C ALA A 124 -4.51 -7.23 3.79
N TYR A 125 -5.23 -8.19 3.23
CA TYR A 125 -6.09 -7.98 2.07
C TYR A 125 -7.18 -6.95 2.35
N ASP A 126 -7.91 -7.10 3.46
CA ASP A 126 -9.00 -6.22 3.86
C ASP A 126 -8.54 -4.78 4.12
N ALA A 127 -7.32 -4.59 4.65
CA ALA A 127 -6.73 -3.27 4.85
C ALA A 127 -6.51 -2.49 3.54
N CYS A 128 -6.26 -3.19 2.42
CA CYS A 128 -6.09 -2.58 1.10
C CYS A 128 -7.42 -2.27 0.41
N GLN A 129 -8.50 -2.98 0.72
CA GLN A 129 -9.77 -2.90 0.00
C GLN A 129 -10.40 -1.49 -0.04
N PRO A 130 -10.45 -0.72 1.05
CA PRO A 130 -11.01 0.64 1.02
C PRO A 130 -10.27 1.56 0.05
N ILE A 131 -8.93 1.42 -0.02
CA ILE A 131 -8.07 2.23 -0.88
C ILE A 131 -8.31 1.84 -2.35
N VAL A 132 -8.30 0.55 -2.65
CA VAL A 132 -8.56 0.00 -3.99
C VAL A 132 -9.99 0.29 -4.46
N ALA A 133 -10.96 0.39 -3.56
CA ALA A 133 -12.34 0.75 -3.89
C ALA A 133 -12.45 2.19 -4.41
N GLU A 134 -11.70 3.12 -3.81
CA GLU A 134 -11.66 4.53 -4.24
C GLU A 134 -10.79 4.72 -5.49
N ASP A 135 -9.65 4.07 -5.53
CA ASP A 135 -8.73 4.13 -6.67
C ASP A 135 -8.33 2.73 -7.16
N LYS A 136 -8.94 2.32 -8.25
CA LYS A 136 -8.68 0.99 -8.86
C LYS A 136 -7.25 0.81 -9.32
N ALA A 137 -6.54 1.90 -9.66
CA ALA A 137 -5.14 1.82 -10.07
C ALA A 137 -4.23 1.40 -8.92
N ALA A 138 -4.56 1.75 -7.67
CA ALA A 138 -3.81 1.34 -6.48
C ALA A 138 -3.70 -0.20 -6.32
N ALA A 139 -4.56 -0.97 -6.99
CA ALA A 139 -4.47 -2.43 -7.00
C ALA A 139 -3.32 -2.97 -7.85
N TYR A 140 -2.78 -2.18 -8.80
CA TYR A 140 -1.76 -2.65 -9.73
C TYR A 140 -0.63 -1.64 -10.00
N THR A 141 -0.69 -0.43 -9.43
CA THR A 141 0.38 0.58 -9.52
C THR A 141 0.71 1.16 -8.15
N GLY A 142 1.95 1.66 -8.01
CA GLY A 142 2.45 2.32 -6.82
C GLY A 142 2.72 1.37 -5.64
N ASP A 143 3.00 1.96 -4.49
CA ASP A 143 3.58 1.26 -3.33
C ASP A 143 2.65 0.28 -2.62
N LEU A 144 1.32 0.48 -2.72
CA LEU A 144 0.35 -0.42 -2.09
C LEU A 144 0.28 -1.78 -2.79
N ALA A 145 0.37 -1.77 -4.13
CA ALA A 145 0.12 -2.93 -4.98
C ALA A 145 0.93 -4.18 -4.58
N PRO A 146 2.26 -4.12 -4.33
CA PRO A 146 3.03 -5.30 -3.95
C PRO A 146 2.56 -5.95 -2.65
N ALA A 147 2.20 -5.16 -1.63
CA ALA A 147 1.69 -5.70 -0.35
C ALA A 147 0.29 -6.34 -0.52
N TYR A 148 -0.55 -5.73 -1.35
CA TYR A 148 -1.85 -6.28 -1.71
C TYR A 148 -1.71 -7.62 -2.46
N TRP A 149 -0.78 -7.72 -3.41
CA TRP A 149 -0.49 -8.95 -4.16
C TRP A 149 0.04 -10.07 -3.26
N GLN A 150 0.91 -9.75 -2.29
CA GLN A 150 1.39 -10.74 -1.32
C GLN A 150 0.24 -11.30 -0.48
N ALA A 151 -0.70 -10.47 -0.04
CA ALA A 151 -1.89 -10.93 0.66
C ALA A 151 -2.75 -11.84 -0.23
N MET A 152 -2.96 -11.47 -1.50
CA MET A 152 -3.70 -12.28 -2.48
C MET A 152 -3.03 -13.63 -2.74
N LEU A 153 -1.71 -13.65 -2.87
CA LEU A 153 -0.95 -14.90 -3.08
C LEU A 153 -1.16 -15.86 -1.89
N LYS A 154 -1.04 -15.34 -0.65
CA LYS A 154 -1.25 -16.15 0.56
C LYS A 154 -2.70 -16.62 0.74
N LEU A 155 -3.66 -15.94 0.14
CA LEU A 155 -5.09 -16.30 0.15
C LEU A 155 -5.49 -17.20 -1.04
N GLY A 156 -4.54 -17.60 -1.90
CA GLY A 156 -4.82 -18.43 -3.07
C GLY A 156 -5.64 -17.74 -4.16
N LYS A 157 -5.65 -16.39 -4.22
CA LYS A 157 -6.39 -15.62 -5.24
C LYS A 157 -5.61 -15.48 -6.56
N GLY A 158 -5.06 -16.59 -7.05
CA GLY A 158 -4.09 -16.62 -8.17
C GLY A 158 -4.61 -16.01 -9.47
N GLU A 159 -5.83 -16.31 -9.89
CA GLU A 159 -6.42 -15.78 -11.12
C GLU A 159 -6.59 -14.25 -11.09
N GLN A 160 -7.13 -13.74 -9.98
CA GLN A 160 -7.29 -12.29 -9.78
C GLN A 160 -5.94 -11.60 -9.74
N LEU A 161 -4.96 -12.20 -9.06
CA LEU A 161 -3.59 -11.68 -8.96
C LEU A 161 -2.95 -11.59 -10.34
N GLU A 162 -3.02 -12.63 -11.17
CA GLU A 162 -2.46 -12.64 -12.54
C GLU A 162 -3.06 -11.51 -13.40
N GLY A 163 -4.36 -11.23 -13.25
CA GLY A 163 -5.01 -10.09 -13.90
C GLY A 163 -4.43 -8.74 -13.50
N LEU A 164 -4.07 -8.56 -12.20
CA LEU A 164 -3.42 -7.34 -11.72
C LEU A 164 -1.98 -7.22 -12.20
N LEU A 165 -1.22 -8.31 -12.19
CA LEU A 165 0.17 -8.32 -12.69
C LEU A 165 0.24 -7.96 -14.17
N LYS A 166 -0.70 -8.43 -15.01
CA LYS A 166 -0.82 -8.01 -16.42
C LYS A 166 -1.07 -6.51 -16.54
N LYS A 167 -1.98 -5.95 -15.73
CA LYS A 167 -2.25 -4.50 -15.70
C LYS A 167 -1.02 -3.71 -15.26
N ALA A 168 -0.31 -4.16 -14.23
CA ALA A 168 0.92 -3.52 -13.77
C ALA A 168 1.98 -3.49 -14.88
N ALA A 169 2.20 -4.61 -15.57
CA ALA A 169 3.14 -4.69 -16.68
C ALA A 169 2.77 -3.78 -17.86
N ALA A 170 1.46 -3.53 -18.09
CA ALA A 170 0.97 -2.68 -19.18
C ALA A 170 0.78 -1.21 -18.78
N SER A 171 0.98 -0.86 -17.51
CA SER A 171 0.69 0.49 -16.97
C SER A 171 1.65 1.58 -17.46
N GLY A 172 2.82 1.23 -17.97
CA GLY A 172 3.91 2.17 -18.26
C GLY A 172 4.70 2.61 -17.03
N ASP A 173 4.22 2.30 -15.83
CA ASP A 173 4.92 2.56 -14.56
C ASP A 173 6.02 1.51 -14.35
N ARG A 174 7.27 1.92 -14.52
CA ARG A 174 8.42 1.00 -14.46
C ARG A 174 8.57 0.30 -13.11
N PRO A 175 8.46 0.99 -11.93
CA PRO A 175 8.50 0.31 -10.64
C PRO A 175 7.41 -0.76 -10.49
N SER A 176 6.17 -0.47 -10.89
CA SER A 176 5.07 -1.45 -10.83
C SER A 176 5.30 -2.64 -11.76
N SER A 177 5.87 -2.40 -12.96
CA SER A 177 6.24 -3.47 -13.89
C SER A 177 7.34 -4.37 -13.31
N ALA A 178 8.36 -3.78 -12.65
CA ALA A 178 9.42 -4.50 -11.96
C ALA A 178 8.84 -5.32 -10.79
N ALA A 179 8.00 -4.72 -9.96
CA ALA A 179 7.32 -5.40 -8.86
C ALA A 179 6.46 -6.58 -9.33
N ALA A 180 5.79 -6.45 -10.49
CA ALA A 180 5.01 -7.53 -11.07
C ALA A 180 5.89 -8.74 -11.49
N LEU A 181 7.10 -8.48 -11.97
CA LEU A 181 8.06 -9.54 -12.28
C LEU A 181 8.59 -10.21 -11.00
N VAL A 182 8.88 -9.44 -9.95
CA VAL A 182 9.23 -10.00 -8.64
C VAL A 182 8.12 -10.92 -8.14
N MET A 183 6.87 -10.44 -8.18
CA MET A 183 5.71 -11.23 -7.74
C MET A 183 5.51 -12.51 -8.57
N ARG A 184 5.79 -12.50 -9.87
CA ARG A 184 5.79 -13.73 -10.70
C ARG A 184 6.81 -14.74 -10.20
N GLY A 185 8.00 -14.29 -9.85
CA GLY A 185 9.00 -15.14 -9.21
C GLY A 185 8.47 -15.74 -7.90
N ASP A 186 7.83 -14.93 -7.06
CA ASP A 186 7.24 -15.37 -5.78
C ASP A 186 6.15 -16.43 -5.98
N ILE A 187 5.28 -16.27 -6.97
CA ILE A 187 4.24 -17.24 -7.32
C ILE A 187 4.87 -18.60 -7.71
N ILE A 188 5.91 -18.57 -8.54
CA ILE A 188 6.61 -19.78 -8.98
C ILE A 188 7.30 -20.45 -7.78
N VAL A 189 7.99 -19.68 -6.93
CA VAL A 189 8.65 -20.22 -5.72
C VAL A 189 7.63 -20.82 -4.76
N ALA A 190 6.51 -20.14 -4.53
CA ALA A 190 5.45 -20.64 -3.64
C ALA A 190 4.86 -22.00 -4.10
N ALA A 191 4.82 -22.24 -5.39
CA ALA A 191 4.33 -23.49 -5.98
C ALA A 191 5.44 -24.54 -6.21
N SER A 192 6.72 -24.17 -6.01
CA SER A 192 7.85 -24.98 -6.43
C SER A 192 8.12 -26.21 -5.59
N ASN A 193 7.75 -26.21 -4.30
CA ASN A 193 8.22 -27.20 -3.32
C ASN A 193 9.74 -27.39 -3.40
N ASP A 194 10.49 -26.31 -3.62
CA ASP A 194 11.94 -26.25 -3.76
C ASP A 194 12.52 -27.11 -4.92
N ARG A 195 11.70 -27.50 -5.89
CA ARG A 195 12.17 -28.23 -7.07
C ARG A 195 13.14 -27.36 -7.87
N PRO A 196 14.35 -27.89 -8.23
CA PRO A 196 15.39 -27.09 -8.88
C PRO A 196 14.94 -26.42 -10.19
N ASP A 197 14.11 -27.07 -10.97
CA ASP A 197 13.65 -26.51 -12.26
C ASP A 197 12.71 -25.33 -12.07
N GLU A 198 11.81 -25.42 -11.09
CA GLU A 198 10.92 -24.29 -10.75
C GLU A 198 11.70 -23.12 -10.11
N LEU A 199 12.71 -23.40 -9.29
CA LEU A 199 13.59 -22.34 -8.77
C LEU A 199 14.35 -21.64 -9.91
N ARG A 200 14.87 -22.38 -10.90
CA ARG A 200 15.46 -21.79 -12.11
C ARG A 200 14.44 -20.97 -12.89
N ARG A 201 13.22 -21.47 -13.03
CA ARG A 201 12.14 -20.74 -13.71
C ARG A 201 11.81 -19.44 -12.99
N ALA A 202 11.72 -19.42 -11.65
CA ALA A 202 11.52 -18.21 -10.86
C ALA A 202 12.65 -17.17 -11.09
N LEU A 203 13.89 -17.64 -11.18
CA LEU A 203 15.04 -16.80 -11.52
C LEU A 203 14.88 -16.16 -12.91
N TYR A 204 14.61 -16.95 -13.97
CA TYR A 204 14.61 -16.45 -15.34
C TYR A 204 13.33 -15.69 -15.72
N ASP A 205 12.16 -16.12 -15.26
CA ASP A 205 10.88 -15.50 -15.60
C ASP A 205 10.52 -14.31 -14.67
N GLY A 206 11.20 -14.20 -13.53
CA GLY A 206 10.94 -13.19 -12.52
C GLY A 206 12.17 -12.38 -12.16
N TYR A 207 12.92 -12.82 -11.14
CA TYR A 207 13.88 -12.00 -10.42
C TYR A 207 15.03 -11.47 -11.26
N LEU A 208 15.71 -12.31 -12.05
CA LEU A 208 16.86 -11.88 -12.86
C LEU A 208 16.46 -10.91 -13.96
N ARG A 209 15.23 -10.97 -14.47
CA ARG A 209 14.75 -9.96 -15.41
C ARG A 209 14.73 -8.58 -14.78
N VAL A 210 14.31 -8.48 -13.51
CA VAL A 210 14.33 -7.19 -12.79
C VAL A 210 15.77 -6.72 -12.59
N VAL A 211 16.65 -7.60 -12.12
CA VAL A 211 18.07 -7.27 -11.88
C VAL A 211 18.75 -6.73 -13.16
N LEU A 212 18.43 -7.29 -14.32
CA LEU A 212 19.08 -6.95 -15.59
C LEU A 212 18.43 -5.77 -16.32
N MET A 213 17.11 -5.65 -16.27
CA MET A 213 16.36 -4.71 -17.13
C MET A 213 15.90 -3.44 -16.42
N TYR A 214 15.89 -3.41 -15.08
CA TYR A 214 15.38 -2.29 -14.29
C TYR A 214 16.49 -1.68 -13.41
N GLN A 215 17.50 -1.09 -14.07
CA GLN A 215 18.69 -0.54 -13.40
C GLN A 215 18.56 0.95 -13.07
N ASP A 216 17.47 1.58 -13.46
CA ASP A 216 17.17 2.99 -13.22
C ASP A 216 16.79 3.25 -11.74
N ALA A 217 17.13 4.45 -11.25
CA ALA A 217 16.91 4.83 -9.84
C ALA A 217 15.47 4.64 -9.32
N PRO A 218 14.40 4.92 -10.10
CA PRO A 218 13.03 4.66 -9.65
C PRO A 218 12.74 3.19 -9.32
N CYS A 219 13.48 2.24 -9.90
CA CYS A 219 13.32 0.79 -9.68
C CYS A 219 14.32 0.21 -8.67
N ALA A 220 15.09 1.03 -7.96
CA ALA A 220 16.14 0.59 -7.05
C ALA A 220 15.63 -0.37 -5.96
N ARG A 221 14.45 -0.08 -5.39
CA ARG A 221 13.81 -0.94 -4.38
C ARG A 221 13.46 -2.31 -4.93
N GLU A 222 12.79 -2.39 -6.07
CA GLU A 222 12.36 -3.63 -6.72
C GLU A 222 13.57 -4.44 -7.17
N ARG A 223 14.62 -3.77 -7.65
CA ARG A 223 15.89 -4.41 -8.00
C ARG A 223 16.60 -5.00 -6.79
N SER A 224 16.68 -4.26 -5.68
CA SER A 224 17.25 -4.77 -4.43
C SER A 224 16.49 -5.99 -3.92
N GLU A 225 15.16 -5.93 -3.92
CA GLU A 225 14.30 -7.06 -3.54
C GLU A 225 14.50 -8.27 -4.47
N ALA A 226 14.56 -8.05 -5.77
CA ALA A 226 14.82 -9.11 -6.75
C ALA A 226 16.19 -9.77 -6.56
N CYS A 227 17.23 -8.99 -6.26
CA CYS A 227 18.56 -9.51 -5.95
C CYS A 227 18.52 -10.44 -4.72
N LEU A 228 17.86 -10.03 -3.62
CA LEU A 228 17.77 -10.84 -2.41
C LEU A 228 16.98 -12.14 -2.63
N LYS A 229 15.88 -12.10 -3.36
CA LYS A 229 15.06 -13.28 -3.69
C LYS A 229 15.79 -14.21 -4.66
N ALA A 230 16.46 -13.66 -5.65
CA ALA A 230 17.30 -14.46 -6.55
C ALA A 230 18.45 -15.15 -5.78
N ALA A 231 19.08 -14.45 -4.83
CA ALA A 231 20.10 -15.04 -3.99
C ALA A 231 19.56 -16.24 -3.20
N GLN A 232 18.37 -16.14 -2.61
CA GLN A 232 17.72 -17.26 -1.91
C GLN A 232 17.49 -18.47 -2.83
N CYS A 233 17.07 -18.24 -4.08
CA CYS A 233 16.94 -19.34 -5.06
C CYS A 233 18.30 -19.97 -5.38
N PHE A 234 19.35 -19.16 -5.55
CA PHE A 234 20.70 -19.69 -5.82
C PHE A 234 21.28 -20.47 -4.63
N ASP A 235 21.01 -20.06 -3.39
CA ASP A 235 21.39 -20.86 -2.20
C ASP A 235 20.75 -22.24 -2.23
N LYS A 236 19.42 -22.30 -2.49
CA LYS A 236 18.71 -23.57 -2.61
C LYS A 236 19.19 -24.45 -3.76
N LEU A 237 19.79 -23.84 -4.80
CA LEU A 237 20.41 -24.53 -5.91
C LEU A 237 21.88 -24.90 -5.67
N GLY A 238 22.45 -24.62 -4.47
CA GLY A 238 23.84 -24.88 -4.13
C GLY A 238 24.84 -23.94 -4.80
N GLN A 239 24.40 -22.75 -5.28
CA GLN A 239 25.23 -21.79 -6.01
C GLN A 239 25.55 -20.56 -5.14
N SER A 240 26.21 -20.78 -3.98
CA SER A 240 26.47 -19.76 -2.98
C SER A 240 27.26 -18.55 -3.51
N GLY A 241 28.22 -18.74 -4.38
CA GLY A 241 28.99 -17.62 -4.95
C GLY A 241 28.12 -16.64 -5.76
N ARG A 242 27.12 -17.13 -6.50
CA ARG A 242 26.13 -16.26 -7.18
C ARG A 242 25.19 -15.57 -6.20
N ALA A 243 24.79 -16.28 -5.15
CA ALA A 243 23.96 -15.72 -4.10
C ALA A 243 24.65 -14.54 -3.37
N GLU A 244 25.94 -14.69 -3.05
CA GLU A 244 26.75 -13.63 -2.42
C GLU A 244 26.89 -12.40 -3.32
N GLN A 245 27.15 -12.59 -4.62
CA GLN A 245 27.22 -11.49 -5.58
C GLN A 245 25.93 -10.69 -5.64
N LEU A 246 24.77 -11.37 -5.68
CA LEU A 246 23.47 -10.69 -5.69
C LEU A 246 23.17 -9.97 -4.38
N ARG A 247 23.53 -10.53 -3.22
CA ARG A 247 23.41 -9.82 -1.93
C ARG A 247 24.28 -8.56 -1.88
N ALA A 248 25.48 -8.60 -2.47
CA ALA A 248 26.33 -7.42 -2.58
C ALA A 248 25.70 -6.35 -3.49
N GLN A 249 25.11 -6.74 -4.64
CA GLN A 249 24.39 -5.84 -5.51
C GLN A 249 23.17 -5.21 -4.85
N ALA A 250 22.43 -5.95 -4.02
CA ALA A 250 21.28 -5.44 -3.29
C ALA A 250 21.61 -4.30 -2.32
N LYS A 251 22.83 -4.26 -1.78
CA LYS A 251 23.30 -3.21 -0.85
C LYS A 251 23.71 -1.93 -1.57
N GLY A 252 24.02 -2.01 -2.85
CA GLY A 252 24.44 -0.87 -3.69
C GLY A 252 23.35 -0.34 -4.61
N ALA A 253 22.12 -0.84 -4.47
CA ALA A 253 20.98 -0.49 -5.31
C ALA A 253 20.21 0.71 -4.78
#